data_25b0b51e3bacdd95ab5a960ffe8f8b6d
#
_entry.id   25b0b51e3bacdd95ab5a960ffe8f8b6d
#
_cell.length_a   1.000
_cell.length_b   1.000
_cell.length_c   1.000
_cell.angle_alpha   90.00
_cell.angle_beta   90.00
_cell.angle_gamma   90.00
#
_symmetry.space_group_name_H-M   'P 1'
#
loop_
_entity.id
_entity.type
_entity.pdbx_description
1 polymer ?
#
loop_
_entity_poly.entity_id
_entity_poly.type
_entity_poly.pdbx_seq_one_letter_code
_entity_poly.pdbx_strand_id
1 'polypeptide(L)'
;MKSLKHIVNEQGFSGKTIINVDIQPEYAGGMFFKPYEWCEWLNEVDGESSRIVFLYNGADTLGMISEDDYKNWLIENALDESVLDTAIFYDKGYAFFRYCIDNYIDDDAVANFVRFMYENDIRDSRDMDREAWAKYLRQYRRTDKKEVYTLLQASGDCVHIPDLMDFLKRYNNIVLTGGGVNECLKEVEIALKALKKPYSTFSKFTY
;
A
#
# COMPACT_ATOMS: atom_id res chain seq x y z
N MET A 1 -2.11 28.33 19.95
CA MET A 1 -2.01 27.24 18.98
C MET A 1 -3.10 26.23 19.33
N LYS A 2 -3.99 25.86 18.40
CA LYS A 2 -4.89 24.72 18.61
C LYS A 2 -4.05 23.46 18.70
N SER A 3 -4.37 22.53 19.60
CA SER A 3 -3.65 21.27 19.70
C SER A 3 -3.77 20.48 18.39
N LEU A 4 -2.75 19.70 18.05
CA LEU A 4 -2.79 18.79 16.91
C LEU A 4 -4.00 17.84 16.99
N LYS A 5 -4.33 17.37 18.17
CA LYS A 5 -5.51 16.55 18.43
C LYS A 5 -6.82 17.20 17.95
N HIS A 6 -6.95 18.52 18.14
CA HIS A 6 -8.12 19.24 17.64
C HIS A 6 -8.14 19.28 16.11
N ILE A 7 -6.97 19.45 15.47
CA ILE A 7 -6.84 19.43 14.00
C ILE A 7 -7.18 18.05 13.43
N VAL A 8 -6.70 16.98 14.06
CA VAL A 8 -7.00 15.59 13.64
C VAL A 8 -8.49 15.30 13.73
N ASN A 9 -9.14 15.68 14.83
CA ASN A 9 -10.59 15.49 14.99
C ASN A 9 -11.39 16.31 13.97
N GLU A 10 -10.95 17.52 13.62
CA GLU A 10 -11.55 18.31 12.56
C GLU A 10 -11.43 17.65 11.17
N GLN A 11 -10.40 16.84 10.96
CA GLN A 11 -10.18 16.09 9.71
C GLN A 11 -10.94 14.74 9.65
N GLY A 12 -11.56 14.30 10.75
CA GLY A 12 -12.46 13.16 10.76
C GLY A 12 -11.78 11.79 10.59
N PHE A 13 -10.68 11.55 11.28
CA PHE A 13 -9.99 10.24 11.28
C PHE A 13 -10.65 9.20 12.18
N SER A 14 -11.56 9.60 13.07
CA SER A 14 -12.27 8.67 13.95
C SER A 14 -13.02 7.59 13.13
N GLY A 15 -12.85 6.33 13.51
CA GLY A 15 -13.45 5.18 12.83
C GLY A 15 -12.84 4.86 11.46
N LYS A 16 -11.70 5.47 11.10
CA LYS A 16 -10.95 5.15 9.88
C LYS A 16 -9.92 4.05 10.13
N THR A 17 -9.54 3.37 9.07
CA THR A 17 -8.32 2.55 9.04
C THR A 17 -7.22 3.36 8.39
N ILE A 18 -6.20 3.72 9.16
CA ILE A 18 -5.04 4.48 8.68
C ILE A 18 -3.98 3.47 8.26
N ILE A 19 -3.66 3.45 6.98
CA ILE A 19 -2.65 2.57 6.43
C ILE A 19 -1.42 3.40 6.08
N ASN A 20 -0.35 3.19 6.84
CA ASN A 20 0.94 3.82 6.66
C ASN A 20 1.79 2.96 5.72
N VAL A 21 2.22 3.51 4.60
CA VAL A 21 2.94 2.78 3.55
C VAL A 21 4.42 3.17 3.58
N ASP A 22 5.29 2.21 3.85
CA ASP A 22 6.76 2.33 3.74
C ASP A 22 7.36 3.56 4.42
N ILE A 23 6.79 4.03 5.53
CA ILE A 23 7.45 5.01 6.41
C ILE A 23 8.38 4.22 7.33
N GLN A 24 9.62 4.02 6.90
CA GLN A 24 10.61 3.18 7.58
C GLN A 24 12.02 3.77 7.42
N PRO A 25 13.00 3.36 8.26
CA PRO A 25 14.33 4.01 8.32
C PRO A 25 15.07 4.03 6.99
N GLU A 26 14.94 3.00 6.16
CA GLU A 26 15.62 2.90 4.87
C GLU A 26 15.19 4.00 3.89
N TYR A 27 14.00 4.55 4.06
CA TYR A 27 13.45 5.61 3.22
C TYR A 27 13.45 6.99 3.88
N ALA A 28 13.89 7.09 5.14
CA ALA A 28 13.86 8.34 5.91
C ALA A 28 14.59 9.52 5.21
N GLY A 29 15.63 9.22 4.44
CA GLY A 29 16.36 10.24 3.67
C GLY A 29 15.58 10.86 2.51
N GLY A 30 14.50 10.22 2.05
CA GLY A 30 13.62 10.70 0.96
C GLY A 30 12.35 11.39 1.47
N MET A 31 12.08 11.35 2.77
CA MET A 31 10.87 11.94 3.34
C MET A 31 11.00 13.47 3.44
N PHE A 32 9.93 14.19 3.12
CA PHE A 32 9.82 15.65 3.25
C PHE A 32 9.35 16.09 4.65
N PHE A 33 9.06 15.15 5.53
CA PHE A 33 8.64 15.36 6.91
C PHE A 33 9.60 14.64 7.87
N LYS A 34 9.55 14.97 9.14
CA LYS A 34 10.32 14.27 10.16
C LYS A 34 9.53 13.06 10.67
N PRO A 35 10.15 11.88 10.80
CA PRO A 35 9.46 10.70 11.33
C PRO A 35 8.77 10.94 12.67
N TYR A 36 9.40 11.70 13.59
CA TYR A 36 8.79 12.02 14.89
C TYR A 36 7.50 12.84 14.77
N GLU A 37 7.37 13.75 13.78
CA GLU A 37 6.14 14.55 13.57
C GLU A 37 4.98 13.67 13.10
N TRP A 38 5.30 12.63 12.34
CA TRP A 38 4.33 11.64 11.93
C TRP A 38 3.93 10.71 13.09
N CYS A 39 4.87 10.26 13.92
CA CYS A 39 4.58 9.48 15.11
C CYS A 39 3.75 10.27 16.14
N GLU A 40 4.07 11.56 16.40
CA GLU A 40 3.25 12.43 17.23
C GLU A 40 1.82 12.56 16.70
N TRP A 41 1.65 12.67 15.38
CA TRP A 41 0.32 12.70 14.78
C TRP A 41 -0.42 11.37 14.97
N LEU A 42 0.24 10.21 14.85
CA LEU A 42 -0.37 8.91 15.11
C LEU A 42 -0.80 8.75 16.57
N ASN A 43 -0.02 9.26 17.54
CA ASN A 43 -0.39 9.27 18.96
C ASN A 43 -1.67 10.10 19.23
N GLU A 44 -1.93 11.12 18.42
CA GLU A 44 -3.12 11.95 18.54
C GLU A 44 -4.34 11.36 17.81
N VAL A 45 -4.15 10.39 16.92
CA VAL A 45 -5.26 9.66 16.31
C VAL A 45 -5.88 8.77 17.37
N ASP A 46 -7.21 8.94 17.60
CA ASP A 46 -7.92 8.17 18.60
C ASP A 46 -7.84 6.66 18.34
N GLY A 47 -6.96 5.99 19.11
CA GLY A 47 -6.71 4.54 19.00
C GLY A 47 -7.93 3.67 19.35
N GLU A 48 -8.93 4.20 20.08
CA GLU A 48 -10.16 3.45 20.38
C GLU A 48 -11.10 3.41 19.17
N SER A 49 -11.08 4.42 18.34
CA SER A 49 -11.98 4.56 17.18
C SER A 49 -11.27 4.43 15.83
N SER A 50 -9.95 4.44 15.79
CA SER A 50 -9.14 4.30 14.58
C SER A 50 -8.29 3.04 14.64
N ARG A 51 -8.05 2.44 13.49
CA ARG A 51 -7.14 1.30 13.35
C ARG A 51 -5.89 1.76 12.62
N ILE A 52 -4.72 1.50 13.18
CA ILE A 52 -3.44 1.85 12.59
C ILE A 52 -2.82 0.58 11.99
N VAL A 53 -2.39 0.67 10.76
CA VAL A 53 -1.74 -0.41 10.00
C VAL A 53 -0.43 0.13 9.44
N PHE A 54 0.64 -0.62 9.60
CA PHE A 54 1.94 -0.36 8.99
C PHE A 54 2.19 -1.40 7.90
N LEU A 55 2.21 -0.94 6.66
CA LEU A 55 2.72 -1.73 5.53
C LEU A 55 4.19 -1.35 5.36
N TYR A 56 5.07 -2.33 5.47
CA TYR A 56 6.52 -2.09 5.37
C TYR A 56 7.19 -3.15 4.51
N ASN A 57 8.40 -2.89 4.09
CA ASN A 57 9.24 -3.82 3.35
C ASN A 57 10.19 -4.50 4.35
N GLY A 58 9.83 -5.70 4.74
CA GLY A 58 10.46 -6.39 5.84
C GLY A 58 11.60 -7.33 5.46
N ALA A 59 12.12 -7.99 6.48
CA ALA A 59 13.22 -8.93 6.35
C ALA A 59 12.79 -10.20 5.61
N ASP A 60 11.55 -10.63 5.78
CA ASP A 60 11.05 -11.89 5.20
C ASP A 60 10.81 -11.79 3.69
N THR A 61 10.45 -10.59 3.20
CA THR A 61 10.14 -10.38 1.78
C THR A 61 11.30 -9.79 1.00
N LEU A 62 12.00 -8.80 1.54
CA LEU A 62 13.04 -8.05 0.83
C LEU A 62 14.39 -8.01 1.56
N GLY A 63 14.51 -8.66 2.72
CA GLY A 63 15.74 -8.62 3.53
C GLY A 63 16.05 -7.23 4.09
N MET A 64 15.02 -6.38 4.30
CA MET A 64 15.18 -5.04 4.87
C MET A 64 15.09 -5.07 6.39
N ILE A 65 14.10 -4.48 7.00
CA ILE A 65 13.98 -4.35 8.45
C ILE A 65 13.16 -5.48 9.06
N SER A 66 13.57 -6.01 10.23
CA SER A 66 12.71 -6.90 11.00
C SER A 66 11.55 -6.12 11.64
N GLU A 67 10.46 -6.80 11.98
CA GLU A 67 9.33 -6.15 12.65
C GLU A 67 9.75 -5.54 14.00
N ASP A 68 10.60 -6.23 14.76
CA ASP A 68 11.08 -5.75 16.05
C ASP A 68 11.98 -4.52 15.90
N ASP A 69 12.88 -4.50 14.93
CA ASP A 69 13.72 -3.32 14.67
C ASP A 69 12.87 -2.15 14.17
N TYR A 70 11.83 -2.42 13.38
CA TYR A 70 10.90 -1.39 12.93
C TYR A 70 10.11 -0.79 14.11
N LYS A 71 9.61 -1.61 15.02
CA LYS A 71 8.94 -1.14 16.26
C LYS A 71 9.88 -0.31 17.12
N ASN A 72 11.13 -0.74 17.29
CA ASN A 72 12.13 0.02 18.02
C ASN A 72 12.38 1.40 17.39
N TRP A 73 12.50 1.45 16.06
CA TRP A 73 12.65 2.71 15.34
C TRP A 73 11.43 3.64 15.51
N LEU A 74 10.21 3.11 15.55
CA LEU A 74 9.00 3.88 15.81
C LEU A 74 9.01 4.49 17.23
N ILE A 75 9.43 3.72 18.25
CA ILE A 75 9.61 4.20 19.63
C ILE A 75 10.67 5.31 19.70
N GLU A 76 11.80 5.14 19.03
CA GLU A 76 12.87 6.15 18.94
C GLU A 76 12.38 7.46 18.30
N ASN A 77 11.34 7.39 17.47
CA ASN A 77 10.68 8.55 16.86
C ASN A 77 9.40 8.97 17.61
N ALA A 78 9.30 8.62 18.89
CA ALA A 78 8.24 9.05 19.82
C ALA A 78 6.83 8.50 19.52
N LEU A 79 6.71 7.32 18.89
CA LEU A 79 5.44 6.61 18.86
C LEU A 79 5.17 5.98 20.24
N ASP A 80 3.97 6.20 20.77
CA ASP A 80 3.55 5.63 22.07
C ASP A 80 3.42 4.10 21.98
N GLU A 81 3.90 3.40 23.01
CA GLU A 81 3.79 1.93 23.10
C GLU A 81 2.32 1.47 23.02
N SER A 82 1.38 2.23 23.57
CA SER A 82 -0.05 1.93 23.48
C SER A 82 -0.59 1.89 22.05
N VAL A 83 -0.02 2.68 21.15
CA VAL A 83 -0.34 2.63 19.72
C VAL A 83 0.24 1.36 19.10
N LEU A 84 1.49 1.01 19.44
CA LEU A 84 2.13 -0.22 18.96
C LEU A 84 1.39 -1.48 19.38
N ASP A 85 0.88 -1.53 20.62
CA ASP A 85 0.13 -2.69 21.15
C ASP A 85 -1.13 -3.01 20.36
N THR A 86 -1.71 -2.02 19.69
CA THR A 86 -2.95 -2.16 18.93
C THR A 86 -2.75 -2.12 17.40
N ALA A 87 -1.59 -1.66 16.96
CA ALA A 87 -1.26 -1.54 15.55
C ALA A 87 -1.08 -2.91 14.87
N ILE A 88 -1.30 -2.94 13.58
CA ILE A 88 -1.11 -4.13 12.75
C ILE A 88 0.09 -3.88 11.84
N PHE A 89 1.04 -4.79 11.87
CA PHE A 89 2.22 -4.80 11.01
C PHE A 89 2.05 -5.82 9.91
N TYR A 90 2.41 -5.44 8.68
CA TYR A 90 2.34 -6.33 7.52
C TYR A 90 3.54 -6.10 6.60
N ASP A 91 4.39 -7.12 6.49
CA ASP A 91 5.50 -7.15 5.53
C ASP A 91 4.92 -7.39 4.13
N LYS A 92 4.84 -6.32 3.33
CA LYS A 92 4.15 -6.37 2.03
C LYS A 92 5.01 -6.81 0.87
N GLY A 93 6.34 -6.71 1.00
CA GLY A 93 7.24 -6.87 -0.13
C GLY A 93 7.02 -5.85 -1.25
N TYR A 94 7.70 -6.02 -2.38
CA TYR A 94 7.42 -5.22 -3.58
C TYR A 94 6.19 -5.75 -4.30
N ALA A 95 5.35 -4.84 -4.75
CA ALA A 95 4.35 -5.14 -5.73
C ALA A 95 4.91 -4.93 -7.15
N PHE A 96 4.54 -5.76 -8.11
CA PHE A 96 5.03 -5.72 -9.50
C PHE A 96 4.62 -4.48 -10.29
N PHE A 97 3.72 -3.70 -9.74
CA PHE A 97 3.19 -2.48 -10.37
C PHE A 97 4.28 -1.48 -10.73
N ARG A 98 5.44 -1.56 -10.07
CA ARG A 98 6.55 -0.64 -10.32
C ARG A 98 6.91 -0.58 -11.79
N TYR A 99 7.06 -1.72 -12.44
CA TYR A 99 7.36 -1.76 -13.87
C TYR A 99 6.27 -1.08 -14.71
N CYS A 100 5.00 -1.25 -14.35
CA CYS A 100 3.88 -0.61 -15.03
C CYS A 100 3.85 0.91 -14.80
N ILE A 101 4.12 1.35 -13.58
CA ILE A 101 4.21 2.77 -13.22
C ILE A 101 5.35 3.44 -14.00
N ASP A 102 6.54 2.84 -14.00
CA ASP A 102 7.72 3.36 -14.70
C ASP A 102 7.54 3.42 -16.23
N ASN A 103 6.68 2.58 -16.79
CA ASN A 103 6.32 2.59 -18.21
C ASN A 103 5.03 3.38 -18.52
N TYR A 104 4.52 4.17 -17.56
CA TYR A 104 3.34 5.03 -17.73
C TYR A 104 2.10 4.28 -18.23
N ILE A 105 1.88 3.07 -17.75
CA ILE A 105 0.64 2.33 -18.01
C ILE A 105 -0.47 2.91 -17.15
N ASP A 106 -1.63 3.07 -17.74
CA ASP A 106 -2.82 3.59 -17.06
C ASP A 106 -3.17 2.76 -15.80
N ASP A 107 -3.38 3.43 -14.67
CA ASP A 107 -3.65 2.80 -13.36
C ASP A 107 -4.88 1.86 -13.42
N ASP A 108 -5.91 2.22 -14.17
CA ASP A 108 -7.11 1.39 -14.29
C ASP A 108 -6.82 0.14 -15.13
N ALA A 109 -5.90 0.26 -16.09
CA ALA A 109 -5.42 -0.88 -16.86
C ALA A 109 -4.70 -1.88 -15.98
N VAL A 110 -3.77 -1.40 -15.16
CA VAL A 110 -3.02 -2.25 -14.20
C VAL A 110 -3.98 -2.85 -13.18
N ALA A 111 -4.88 -2.06 -12.60
CA ALA A 111 -5.86 -2.54 -11.63
C ALA A 111 -6.80 -3.62 -12.20
N ASN A 112 -7.21 -3.48 -13.46
CA ASN A 112 -8.02 -4.50 -14.13
C ASN A 112 -7.25 -5.80 -14.37
N PHE A 113 -5.97 -5.71 -14.74
CA PHE A 113 -5.11 -6.87 -14.93
C PHE A 113 -4.90 -7.62 -13.61
N VAL A 114 -4.53 -6.90 -12.56
CA VAL A 114 -4.34 -7.46 -11.22
C VAL A 114 -5.62 -8.10 -10.68
N ARG A 115 -6.75 -7.42 -10.86
CA ARG A 115 -8.05 -7.98 -10.48
C ARG A 115 -8.32 -9.29 -11.20
N PHE A 116 -8.07 -9.35 -12.52
CA PHE A 116 -8.26 -10.56 -13.28
C PHE A 116 -7.39 -11.70 -12.77
N MET A 117 -6.12 -11.44 -12.49
CA MET A 117 -5.21 -12.43 -11.91
C MET A 117 -5.72 -12.91 -10.55
N TYR A 118 -6.07 -12.00 -9.67
CA TYR A 118 -6.59 -12.31 -8.35
C TYR A 118 -7.87 -13.14 -8.38
N GLU A 119 -8.86 -12.76 -9.20
CA GLU A 119 -10.14 -13.46 -9.35
C GLU A 119 -10.01 -14.84 -9.99
N ASN A 120 -8.91 -15.13 -10.68
CA ASN A 120 -8.65 -16.42 -11.33
C ASN A 120 -7.53 -17.22 -10.63
N ASP A 121 -7.12 -16.81 -9.41
CA ASP A 121 -6.03 -17.45 -8.63
C ASP A 121 -4.70 -17.58 -9.39
N ILE A 122 -4.39 -16.59 -10.22
CA ILE A 122 -3.15 -16.51 -10.99
C ILE A 122 -2.16 -15.66 -10.19
N ARG A 123 -1.12 -16.28 -9.68
CA ARG A 123 -0.09 -15.58 -8.87
C ARG A 123 1.00 -14.96 -9.72
N ASP A 124 1.32 -15.57 -10.86
CA ASP A 124 2.32 -15.12 -11.80
C ASP A 124 1.69 -15.10 -13.21
N SER A 125 1.85 -14.04 -13.96
CA SER A 125 1.28 -13.98 -15.31
C SER A 125 1.97 -14.94 -16.28
N ARG A 126 3.16 -15.44 -15.96
CA ARG A 126 3.79 -16.54 -16.71
C ARG A 126 2.96 -17.83 -16.65
N ASP A 127 2.13 -17.96 -15.61
CA ASP A 127 1.18 -19.05 -15.45
C ASP A 127 -0.12 -18.83 -16.25
N MET A 128 -0.30 -17.64 -16.85
CA MET A 128 -1.44 -17.39 -17.72
C MET A 128 -1.28 -18.13 -19.04
N ASP A 129 -2.06 -19.17 -19.21
CA ASP A 129 -2.14 -19.89 -20.47
C ASP A 129 -2.87 -19.09 -21.58
N ARG A 130 -2.91 -19.66 -22.77
CA ARG A 130 -3.55 -19.02 -23.93
C ARG A 130 -5.05 -18.74 -23.69
N GLU A 131 -5.72 -19.57 -22.94
CA GLU A 131 -7.16 -19.43 -22.66
C GLU A 131 -7.41 -18.30 -21.66
N ALA A 132 -6.64 -18.22 -20.59
CA ALA A 132 -6.69 -17.14 -19.61
C ALA A 132 -6.42 -15.78 -20.27
N TRP A 133 -5.40 -15.68 -21.13
CA TRP A 133 -5.14 -14.47 -21.90
C TRP A 133 -6.31 -14.09 -22.83
N ALA A 134 -6.87 -15.05 -23.56
CA ALA A 134 -8.01 -14.77 -24.40
C ALA A 134 -9.24 -14.33 -23.59
N LYS A 135 -9.44 -14.87 -22.39
CA LYS A 135 -10.50 -14.46 -21.47
C LYS A 135 -10.27 -13.02 -20.98
N TYR A 136 -9.06 -12.69 -20.54
CA TYR A 136 -8.69 -11.33 -20.11
C TYR A 136 -8.95 -10.30 -21.20
N LEU A 137 -8.44 -10.53 -22.41
CA LEU A 137 -8.59 -9.61 -23.53
C LEU A 137 -10.05 -9.40 -23.94
N ARG A 138 -10.88 -10.45 -23.88
CA ARG A 138 -12.33 -10.34 -24.14
C ARG A 138 -13.03 -9.51 -23.05
N GLN A 139 -12.67 -9.73 -21.78
CA GLN A 139 -13.31 -9.08 -20.65
C GLN A 139 -13.00 -7.57 -20.59
N TYR A 140 -11.77 -7.20 -20.84
CA TYR A 140 -11.30 -5.81 -20.72
C TYR A 140 -11.14 -5.10 -22.07
N ARG A 141 -11.47 -5.77 -23.19
CA ARG A 141 -11.44 -5.21 -24.55
C ARG A 141 -10.13 -4.51 -24.88
N ARG A 142 -9.01 -5.05 -24.42
CA ARG A 142 -7.68 -4.50 -24.65
C ARG A 142 -7.27 -4.69 -26.11
N THR A 143 -6.94 -3.60 -26.76
CA THR A 143 -6.45 -3.58 -28.14
C THR A 143 -5.02 -3.07 -28.27
N ASP A 144 -4.50 -2.39 -27.22
CA ASP A 144 -3.14 -1.86 -27.22
C ASP A 144 -2.13 -2.98 -26.93
N LYS A 145 -1.38 -3.35 -27.98
CA LYS A 145 -0.36 -4.40 -27.90
C LYS A 145 0.80 -4.03 -26.97
N LYS A 146 1.15 -2.73 -26.90
CA LYS A 146 2.25 -2.26 -26.03
C LYS A 146 1.87 -2.44 -24.57
N GLU A 147 0.65 -2.06 -24.23
CA GLU A 147 0.13 -2.18 -22.86
C GLU A 147 0.06 -3.66 -22.43
N VAL A 148 -0.49 -4.53 -23.27
CA VAL A 148 -0.53 -5.98 -23.01
C VAL A 148 0.87 -6.56 -22.86
N TYR A 149 1.82 -6.17 -23.70
CA TYR A 149 3.21 -6.62 -23.60
C TYR A 149 3.90 -6.14 -22.32
N THR A 150 3.64 -4.88 -21.94
CA THR A 150 4.18 -4.32 -20.68
C THR A 150 3.61 -5.05 -19.45
N LEU A 151 2.32 -5.32 -19.45
CA LEU A 151 1.67 -6.11 -18.38
C LEU A 151 2.24 -7.54 -18.32
N LEU A 152 2.50 -8.16 -19.45
CA LEU A 152 3.15 -9.47 -19.54
C LEU A 152 4.56 -9.47 -18.94
N GLN A 153 5.35 -8.45 -19.23
CA GLN A 153 6.71 -8.34 -18.72
C GLN A 153 6.76 -7.99 -17.22
N ALA A 154 5.81 -7.17 -16.76
CA ALA A 154 5.73 -6.77 -15.37
C ALA A 154 5.43 -7.90 -14.38
N SER A 155 4.98 -9.01 -14.90
CA SER A 155 4.32 -10.05 -14.11
C SER A 155 5.24 -11.03 -13.40
N GLY A 156 6.53 -11.01 -13.70
CA GLY A 156 7.51 -11.91 -13.06
C GLY A 156 7.71 -11.71 -11.55
N ASP A 157 7.29 -10.56 -11.01
CA ASP A 157 7.50 -10.16 -9.62
C ASP A 157 6.21 -10.13 -8.78
N CYS A 158 5.13 -10.74 -9.27
CA CYS A 158 3.79 -10.64 -8.68
C CYS A 158 3.51 -11.51 -7.45
N VAL A 159 4.48 -12.18 -6.90
CA VAL A 159 4.27 -13.26 -5.92
C VAL A 159 3.51 -12.80 -4.67
N HIS A 160 3.65 -11.53 -4.27
CA HIS A 160 3.07 -11.00 -3.03
C HIS A 160 1.72 -10.29 -3.19
N ILE A 161 1.22 -10.07 -4.41
CA ILE A 161 0.01 -9.29 -4.64
C ILE A 161 -1.26 -9.95 -4.11
N PRO A 162 -1.51 -11.25 -4.34
CA PRO A 162 -2.70 -11.89 -3.81
C PRO A 162 -2.78 -11.77 -2.30
N ASP A 163 -1.66 -11.91 -1.60
CA ASP A 163 -1.59 -11.84 -0.14
C ASP A 163 -1.84 -10.41 0.35
N LEU A 164 -1.26 -9.39 -0.31
CA LEU A 164 -1.54 -7.99 -0.04
C LEU A 164 -3.02 -7.65 -0.30
N MET A 165 -3.60 -8.14 -1.39
CA MET A 165 -5.02 -7.92 -1.69
C MET A 165 -5.92 -8.59 -0.65
N ASP A 166 -5.64 -9.80 -0.22
CA ASP A 166 -6.36 -10.48 0.85
C ASP A 166 -6.24 -9.76 2.19
N PHE A 167 -5.07 -9.19 2.46
CA PHE A 167 -4.86 -8.34 3.63
C PHE A 167 -5.72 -7.07 3.55
N LEU A 168 -5.62 -6.30 2.48
CA LEU A 168 -6.35 -5.04 2.29
C LEU A 168 -7.88 -5.22 2.23
N LYS A 169 -8.34 -6.37 1.75
CA LYS A 169 -9.78 -6.70 1.66
C LYS A 169 -10.48 -6.67 3.02
N ARG A 170 -9.77 -6.88 4.11
CA ARG A 170 -10.30 -6.92 5.48
C ARG A 170 -10.72 -5.55 6.00
N TYR A 171 -10.22 -4.46 5.41
CA TYR A 171 -10.38 -3.10 5.92
C TYR A 171 -11.40 -2.30 5.12
N ASN A 172 -12.04 -1.35 5.80
CA ASN A 172 -12.94 -0.36 5.21
C ASN A 172 -12.58 1.04 5.75
N ASN A 173 -13.17 2.07 5.19
CA ASN A 173 -12.92 3.47 5.58
C ASN A 173 -11.42 3.81 5.58
N ILE A 174 -10.73 3.43 4.51
CA ILE A 174 -9.26 3.49 4.42
C ILE A 174 -8.80 4.92 4.18
N VAL A 175 -7.79 5.32 4.94
CA VAL A 175 -6.98 6.52 4.71
C VAL A 175 -5.54 6.05 4.52
N LEU A 176 -4.97 6.36 3.36
CA LEU A 176 -3.57 6.08 3.05
C LEU A 176 -2.68 7.24 3.47
N THR A 177 -1.49 6.94 3.95
CA THR A 177 -0.41 7.90 4.19
C THR A 177 0.93 7.21 3.99
N GLY A 178 2.02 7.97 3.88
CA GLY A 178 3.34 7.42 3.61
C GLY A 178 3.61 7.12 2.14
N GLY A 179 4.72 6.49 1.89
CA GLY A 179 5.19 6.05 0.58
C GLY A 179 5.46 7.15 -0.44
N GLY A 180 6.27 6.85 -1.43
CA GLY A 180 6.41 7.72 -2.61
C GLY A 180 5.09 7.77 -3.39
N VAL A 181 4.62 9.00 -3.70
CA VAL A 181 3.31 9.23 -4.35
C VAL A 181 3.17 8.48 -5.68
N ASN A 182 4.26 8.34 -6.43
CA ASN A 182 4.30 7.62 -7.70
C ASN A 182 4.97 6.25 -7.58
N GLU A 183 5.14 5.73 -6.38
CA GLU A 183 5.87 4.52 -6.08
C GLU A 183 5.06 3.59 -5.17
N CYS A 184 5.54 3.37 -3.95
CA CYS A 184 4.94 2.42 -3.01
C CYS A 184 3.49 2.76 -2.64
N LEU A 185 3.17 4.07 -2.50
CA LEU A 185 1.80 4.49 -2.25
C LEU A 185 0.89 4.17 -3.45
N LYS A 186 1.37 4.43 -4.67
CA LYS A 186 0.67 4.12 -5.91
C LYS A 186 0.36 2.62 -6.04
N GLU A 187 1.28 1.77 -5.62
CA GLU A 187 1.07 0.32 -5.62
C GLU A 187 -0.14 -0.09 -4.76
N VAL A 188 -0.23 0.47 -3.55
CA VAL A 188 -1.37 0.21 -2.64
C VAL A 188 -2.66 0.79 -3.21
N GLU A 189 -2.63 1.98 -3.80
CA GLU A 189 -3.78 2.59 -4.50
C GLU A 189 -4.29 1.69 -5.63
N ILE A 190 -3.40 1.13 -6.46
CA ILE A 190 -3.76 0.22 -7.55
C ILE A 190 -4.39 -1.07 -6.99
N ALA A 191 -3.83 -1.63 -5.91
CA ALA A 191 -4.41 -2.81 -5.25
C ALA A 191 -5.83 -2.52 -4.73
N LEU A 192 -6.06 -1.37 -4.10
CA LEU A 192 -7.39 -0.95 -3.64
C LEU A 192 -8.37 -0.72 -4.81
N LYS A 193 -7.90 -0.12 -5.92
CA LYS A 193 -8.70 -0.01 -7.16
C LYS A 193 -9.05 -1.39 -7.72
N ALA A 194 -8.11 -2.32 -7.74
CA ALA A 194 -8.36 -3.70 -8.16
C ALA A 194 -9.45 -4.36 -7.30
N LEU A 195 -9.44 -4.13 -6.00
CA LEU A 195 -10.46 -4.59 -5.05
C LEU A 195 -11.78 -3.81 -5.11
N LYS A 196 -11.86 -2.70 -5.86
CA LYS A 196 -12.98 -1.75 -5.86
C LYS A 196 -13.28 -1.18 -4.46
N LYS A 197 -12.24 -0.99 -3.65
CA LYS A 197 -12.38 -0.43 -2.31
C LYS A 197 -12.17 1.08 -2.34
N PRO A 198 -13.10 1.86 -1.77
CA PRO A 198 -12.92 3.30 -1.62
C PRO A 198 -11.83 3.58 -0.60
N TYR A 199 -11.02 4.59 -0.89
CA TYR A 199 -9.99 5.11 0.00
C TYR A 199 -9.85 6.62 -0.17
N SER A 200 -9.17 7.25 0.75
CA SER A 200 -8.67 8.63 0.65
C SER A 200 -7.18 8.65 1.00
N THR A 201 -6.48 9.69 0.58
CA THR A 201 -5.06 9.87 0.87
C THR A 201 -4.86 11.10 1.74
N PHE A 202 -4.08 10.96 2.81
CA PHE A 202 -3.66 12.06 3.66
C PHE A 202 -2.25 12.48 3.29
N SER A 203 -2.15 13.49 2.43
CA SER A 203 -0.91 13.87 1.75
C SER A 203 0.14 14.55 2.65
N LYS A 204 -0.19 14.93 3.88
CA LYS A 204 0.76 15.58 4.79
C LYS A 204 2.03 14.73 5.03
N PHE A 205 1.88 13.42 5.09
CA PHE A 205 2.97 12.47 5.35
C PHE A 205 3.21 11.52 4.16
N THR A 206 3.05 11.99 2.94
CA THR A 206 3.49 11.31 1.71
C THR A 206 4.75 11.98 1.17
N TYR A 207 5.57 11.28 0.37
CA TYR A 207 6.84 11.79 -0.17
C TYR A 207 7.11 11.32 -1.59
#